data_259737e52a1104d668db2318fe7dd7e6
#
_entry.id   259737e52a1104d668db2318fe7dd7e6
#
_cell.length_a   1.000
_cell.length_b   1.000
_cell.length_c   1.000
_cell.angle_alpha   90.00
_cell.angle_beta   90.00
_cell.angle_gamma   90.00
#
_symmetry.space_group_name_H-M   'P 1'
#
loop_
_entity.id
_entity.type
_entity.pdbx_description
1 polymer ?
#
loop_
_entity_poly.entity_id
_entity_poly.type
_entity_poly.pdbx_seq_one_letter_code
_entity_poly.pdbx_strand_id
1 'polypeptide(L)'
;MARNIDSGRLSVMLWGQEIGQLCWNQAKGNSFFFFSPGYLSSGLDIAPLTASSKSPAARFAIYGNTDSAIYQKLPPFIADSLPDDWGNTLFDQWFAEHHYHEKDKTPLAKLSFVGNRAMGALEFVPCSEDAFSPNEKLMIPKLYDLAMKIEQDRENAIISPEETLTQKALMAVGTSAGGRFKKAIIAMDEGGNIFSGQTSARGDRKYYILKFNTPEFCLSEIEKTWYDLATRAGITMMPSRLIEVESISHFLTERFDRRAGEKVFTQTLAAINPEAYCYEDLFSTCRQLSIPQDELNELYLRMVFNILSNNTDDHAKNFSFIMEKDGSWHLSPAYDLCFILKTAATPERRHEFSVRGKFEDITTVDLLAFAAQNDIKNPAKYIDKVKDALRDFRALATSNGVAPLFIDIIESRLRELSPDIFAPVVATSDLIRFEMTDSGNIHLYTTIDGQERRRVFTKKSEQYEAVLRAMKKTLSREEQEEILERHFK
;
A
#
# COMPACT_ATOMS: atom_id res chain seq x y z
N MET A 1 -12.60 11.65 -38.45
CA MET A 1 -13.80 10.83 -38.18
C MET A 1 -13.55 10.09 -36.90
N ALA A 2 -14.46 10.18 -35.94
CA ALA A 2 -14.33 9.45 -34.71
C ALA A 2 -14.35 7.93 -34.95
N ARG A 3 -13.47 7.19 -34.30
CA ARG A 3 -13.41 5.73 -34.42
C ARG A 3 -14.34 5.11 -33.36
N ASN A 4 -14.99 4.00 -33.68
CA ASN A 4 -15.70 3.22 -32.69
C ASN A 4 -14.74 2.25 -32.04
N ILE A 5 -14.71 2.22 -30.70
CA ILE A 5 -14.17 1.08 -29.98
C ILE A 5 -15.23 -0.01 -30.04
N ASP A 6 -14.88 -1.18 -30.56
CA ASP A 6 -15.76 -2.36 -30.43
C ASP A 6 -15.68 -2.86 -28.99
N SER A 7 -16.35 -2.13 -28.10
CA SER A 7 -16.32 -2.34 -26.65
C SER A 7 -17.53 -3.07 -26.12
N GLY A 8 -18.36 -3.62 -27.01
CA GLY A 8 -19.58 -4.35 -26.61
C GLY A 8 -19.29 -5.70 -25.95
N ARG A 9 -18.13 -6.30 -26.19
CA ARG A 9 -17.76 -7.64 -25.71
C ARG A 9 -16.27 -7.81 -25.58
N LEU A 10 -15.82 -8.46 -24.49
CA LEU A 10 -14.43 -8.85 -24.27
C LEU A 10 -14.36 -10.33 -23.84
N SER A 11 -13.40 -11.07 -24.38
CA SER A 11 -12.96 -12.33 -23.78
C SER A 11 -12.06 -12.05 -22.58
N VAL A 12 -12.34 -12.69 -21.47
CA VAL A 12 -11.51 -12.64 -20.26
C VAL A 12 -10.64 -13.87 -20.23
N MET A 13 -9.33 -13.65 -20.18
CA MET A 13 -8.32 -14.71 -20.24
C MET A 13 -7.62 -14.87 -18.90
N LEU A 14 -7.23 -16.08 -18.56
CA LEU A 14 -6.39 -16.44 -17.43
C LEU A 14 -5.36 -17.47 -17.88
N TRP A 15 -4.07 -17.16 -17.74
CA TRP A 15 -2.95 -18.03 -18.14
C TRP A 15 -3.07 -18.58 -19.59
N GLY A 16 -3.53 -17.71 -20.51
CA GLY A 16 -3.71 -18.04 -21.92
C GLY A 16 -4.98 -18.83 -22.25
N GLN A 17 -5.86 -19.10 -21.29
CA GLN A 17 -7.14 -19.75 -21.48
C GLN A 17 -8.31 -18.78 -21.31
N GLU A 18 -9.31 -18.86 -22.19
CA GLU A 18 -10.54 -18.08 -22.01
C GLU A 18 -11.34 -18.63 -20.83
N ILE A 19 -11.51 -17.79 -19.81
CA ILE A 19 -12.36 -18.13 -18.64
C ILE A 19 -13.81 -17.73 -18.85
N GLY A 20 -14.07 -16.80 -19.77
CA GLY A 20 -15.42 -16.35 -20.06
C GLY A 20 -15.47 -15.09 -20.90
N GLN A 21 -16.69 -14.59 -21.06
CA GLN A 21 -16.98 -13.41 -21.87
C GLN A 21 -17.73 -12.37 -21.09
N LEU A 22 -17.22 -11.13 -21.16
CA LEU A 22 -17.81 -9.95 -20.57
C LEU A 22 -18.51 -9.14 -21.65
N CYS A 23 -19.76 -8.78 -21.41
CA CYS A 23 -20.56 -7.98 -22.35
C CYS A 23 -21.10 -6.72 -21.67
N TRP A 24 -21.29 -5.66 -22.43
CA TRP A 24 -21.90 -4.40 -21.97
C TRP A 24 -23.33 -4.26 -22.52
N ASN A 25 -24.28 -4.04 -21.63
CA ASN A 25 -25.64 -3.72 -21.98
C ASN A 25 -25.84 -2.21 -21.99
N GLN A 26 -25.74 -1.61 -23.17
CA GLN A 26 -25.86 -0.16 -23.35
C GLN A 26 -27.19 0.40 -22.86
N ALA A 27 -28.29 -0.37 -23.03
CA ALA A 27 -29.63 0.08 -22.63
C ALA A 27 -29.83 0.11 -21.11
N LYS A 28 -29.15 -0.78 -20.38
CA LYS A 28 -29.24 -0.88 -18.91
C LYS A 28 -28.06 -0.21 -18.20
N GLY A 29 -26.99 0.16 -18.92
CA GLY A 29 -25.78 0.75 -18.36
C GLY A 29 -25.06 -0.19 -17.37
N ASN A 30 -25.09 -1.51 -17.61
CA ASN A 30 -24.40 -2.49 -16.78
C ASN A 30 -23.77 -3.60 -17.63
N SER A 31 -22.86 -4.34 -17.04
CA SER A 31 -22.24 -5.50 -17.66
C SER A 31 -22.90 -6.81 -17.24
N PHE A 32 -22.62 -7.86 -18.01
CA PHE A 32 -22.85 -9.23 -17.63
C PHE A 32 -21.71 -10.11 -18.13
N PHE A 33 -21.39 -11.14 -17.36
CA PHE A 33 -20.30 -12.06 -17.63
C PHE A 33 -20.81 -13.50 -17.66
N PHE A 34 -20.27 -14.33 -18.57
CA PHE A 34 -20.52 -15.76 -18.62
C PHE A 34 -19.21 -16.52 -18.53
N PHE A 35 -19.11 -17.48 -17.64
CA PHE A 35 -17.99 -18.43 -17.67
C PHE A 35 -18.01 -19.30 -18.91
N SER A 36 -16.82 -19.59 -19.47
CA SER A 36 -16.70 -20.57 -20.54
C SER A 36 -16.89 -22.00 -20.02
N PRO A 37 -17.50 -22.91 -20.81
CA PRO A 37 -17.63 -24.31 -20.41
C PRO A 37 -16.28 -24.98 -20.07
N GLY A 38 -15.21 -24.61 -20.78
CA GLY A 38 -13.85 -25.10 -20.53
C GLY A 38 -13.36 -24.72 -19.14
N TYR A 39 -13.57 -23.45 -18.74
CA TYR A 39 -13.20 -22.97 -17.42
C TYR A 39 -14.00 -23.64 -16.30
N LEU A 40 -15.32 -23.80 -16.48
CA LEU A 40 -16.16 -24.49 -15.50
C LEU A 40 -15.73 -25.94 -15.23
N SER A 41 -15.05 -26.55 -16.20
CA SER A 41 -14.52 -27.91 -16.07
C SER A 41 -13.11 -27.97 -15.47
N SER A 42 -12.42 -26.83 -15.29
CA SER A 42 -11.04 -26.78 -14.79
C SER A 42 -10.93 -27.06 -13.28
N GLY A 43 -12.00 -26.83 -12.52
CA GLY A 43 -12.01 -26.90 -11.06
C GLY A 43 -11.46 -25.66 -10.35
N LEU A 44 -10.94 -24.68 -11.10
CA LEU A 44 -10.48 -23.40 -10.56
C LEU A 44 -11.67 -22.50 -10.17
N ASP A 45 -11.50 -21.69 -9.13
CA ASP A 45 -12.53 -20.75 -8.68
C ASP A 45 -11.90 -19.39 -8.34
N ILE A 46 -11.95 -18.46 -9.30
CA ILE A 46 -11.37 -17.12 -9.17
C ILE A 46 -12.22 -16.14 -8.36
N ALA A 47 -13.45 -16.46 -8.08
CA ALA A 47 -14.38 -15.57 -7.39
C ALA A 47 -15.27 -16.34 -6.39
N PRO A 48 -14.66 -17.08 -5.43
CA PRO A 48 -15.37 -18.09 -4.64
C PRO A 48 -16.51 -17.54 -3.79
N LEU A 49 -16.45 -16.25 -3.40
CA LEU A 49 -17.47 -15.64 -2.54
C LEU A 49 -18.51 -14.83 -3.31
N THR A 50 -18.18 -14.33 -4.50
CA THR A 50 -19.07 -13.44 -5.27
C THR A 50 -19.69 -14.10 -6.50
N ALA A 51 -18.96 -15.02 -7.13
CA ALA A 51 -19.39 -15.67 -8.38
C ALA A 51 -18.70 -17.04 -8.56
N SER A 52 -18.86 -17.92 -7.56
CA SER A 52 -18.18 -19.22 -7.56
C SER A 52 -18.48 -20.03 -8.82
N SER A 53 -17.41 -20.41 -9.53
CA SER A 53 -17.47 -21.30 -10.70
C SER A 53 -17.97 -22.71 -10.35
N LYS A 54 -17.90 -23.09 -9.08
CA LYS A 54 -18.39 -24.38 -8.54
C LYS A 54 -19.87 -24.36 -8.21
N SER A 55 -20.50 -23.18 -8.20
CA SER A 55 -21.93 -23.03 -7.96
C SER A 55 -22.76 -23.47 -9.19
N PRO A 56 -23.93 -24.11 -9.03
CA PRO A 56 -24.85 -24.31 -10.13
C PRO A 56 -25.26 -23.03 -10.87
N ALA A 57 -25.21 -21.89 -10.19
CA ALA A 57 -25.48 -20.55 -10.76
C ALA A 57 -24.42 -20.06 -11.75
N ALA A 58 -23.22 -20.63 -11.74
CA ALA A 58 -22.13 -20.26 -12.64
C ALA A 58 -22.44 -20.47 -14.14
N ARG A 59 -23.46 -21.24 -14.45
CA ARG A 59 -23.96 -21.47 -15.83
C ARG A 59 -24.80 -20.31 -16.37
N PHE A 60 -25.18 -19.36 -15.52
CA PHE A 60 -25.98 -18.20 -15.86
C PHE A 60 -25.16 -16.94 -15.91
N ALA A 61 -25.76 -15.87 -16.45
CA ALA A 61 -25.11 -14.56 -16.49
C ALA A 61 -24.86 -14.01 -15.07
N ILE A 62 -23.65 -13.53 -14.84
CA ILE A 62 -23.24 -12.79 -13.65
C ILE A 62 -23.30 -11.30 -14.00
N TYR A 63 -24.18 -10.55 -13.33
CA TYR A 63 -24.41 -9.14 -13.62
C TYR A 63 -23.55 -8.25 -12.73
N GLY A 64 -23.02 -7.18 -13.31
CA GLY A 64 -22.40 -6.10 -12.58
C GLY A 64 -23.45 -5.19 -11.94
N ASN A 65 -24.00 -5.61 -10.80
CA ASN A 65 -25.10 -4.92 -10.13
C ASN A 65 -24.67 -4.11 -8.90
N THR A 66 -23.40 -4.19 -8.52
CA THR A 66 -22.89 -3.46 -7.36
C THR A 66 -22.91 -1.96 -7.64
N ASP A 67 -23.58 -1.20 -6.75
CA ASP A 67 -23.78 0.25 -6.94
C ASP A 67 -22.59 1.10 -6.57
N SER A 68 -21.58 0.53 -5.92
CA SER A 68 -20.34 1.25 -5.61
C SER A 68 -19.60 1.67 -6.87
N ALA A 69 -19.15 2.93 -6.88
CA ALA A 69 -18.43 3.54 -8.00
C ALA A 69 -17.14 2.79 -8.36
N ILE A 70 -16.51 2.11 -7.41
CA ILE A 70 -15.26 1.36 -7.62
C ILE A 70 -15.45 0.18 -8.58
N TYR A 71 -16.63 -0.39 -8.66
CA TYR A 71 -16.91 -1.53 -9.55
C TYR A 71 -17.43 -1.14 -10.92
N GLN A 72 -17.85 0.10 -11.12
CA GLN A 72 -18.31 0.66 -12.40
C GLN A 72 -19.29 -0.28 -13.13
N LYS A 73 -20.22 -0.92 -12.41
CA LYS A 73 -21.19 -1.89 -12.96
C LYS A 73 -20.53 -3.11 -13.63
N LEU A 74 -19.35 -3.51 -13.17
CA LEU A 74 -18.69 -4.79 -13.49
C LEU A 74 -18.84 -5.77 -12.32
N PRO A 75 -18.75 -7.10 -12.57
CA PRO A 75 -18.54 -8.06 -11.49
C PRO A 75 -17.26 -7.71 -10.70
N PRO A 76 -17.25 -7.79 -9.36
CA PRO A 76 -16.11 -7.34 -8.53
C PRO A 76 -14.76 -7.93 -8.93
N PHE A 77 -14.71 -9.23 -9.24
CA PHE A 77 -13.48 -9.94 -9.65
C PHE A 77 -12.90 -9.47 -11.00
N ILE A 78 -13.73 -8.83 -11.83
CA ILE A 78 -13.28 -8.17 -13.09
C ILE A 78 -12.94 -6.71 -12.83
N ALA A 79 -13.75 -6.03 -12.03
CA ALA A 79 -13.57 -4.62 -11.71
C ALA A 79 -12.22 -4.33 -11.04
N ASP A 80 -11.63 -5.30 -10.35
CA ASP A 80 -10.31 -5.22 -9.74
C ASP A 80 -9.18 -4.95 -10.75
N SER A 81 -9.42 -5.26 -12.01
CA SER A 81 -8.48 -4.97 -13.12
C SER A 81 -8.68 -3.58 -13.73
N LEU A 82 -9.66 -2.79 -13.29
CA LEU A 82 -9.85 -1.42 -13.77
C LEU A 82 -8.64 -0.55 -13.43
N PRO A 83 -8.35 0.46 -14.26
CA PRO A 83 -7.37 1.47 -13.90
C PRO A 83 -7.73 2.16 -12.59
N ASP A 84 -6.71 2.46 -11.77
CA ASP A 84 -6.83 3.34 -10.61
C ASP A 84 -6.97 4.82 -11.03
N ASP A 85 -6.93 5.76 -10.08
CA ASP A 85 -7.06 7.20 -10.36
C ASP A 85 -5.99 7.71 -11.33
N TRP A 86 -4.74 7.26 -11.16
CA TRP A 86 -3.65 7.59 -12.07
C TRP A 86 -3.85 6.95 -13.44
N GLY A 87 -4.17 5.67 -13.47
CA GLY A 87 -4.46 4.93 -14.70
C GLY A 87 -5.68 5.47 -15.44
N ASN A 88 -6.71 5.95 -14.75
CA ASN A 88 -7.85 6.65 -15.36
C ASN A 88 -7.42 7.97 -16.04
N THR A 89 -6.52 8.75 -15.42
CA THR A 89 -5.97 9.96 -16.03
C THR A 89 -5.28 9.65 -17.37
N LEU A 90 -4.49 8.57 -17.42
CA LEU A 90 -3.83 8.13 -18.65
C LEU A 90 -4.82 7.59 -19.69
N PHE A 91 -5.84 6.85 -19.25
CA PHE A 91 -6.91 6.39 -20.13
C PHE A 91 -7.68 7.55 -20.75
N ASP A 92 -8.01 8.58 -19.97
CA ASP A 92 -8.77 9.74 -20.45
C ASP A 92 -8.00 10.52 -21.51
N GLN A 93 -6.69 10.68 -21.33
CA GLN A 93 -5.81 11.27 -22.36
C GLN A 93 -5.75 10.41 -23.61
N TRP A 94 -5.51 9.13 -23.47
CA TRP A 94 -5.49 8.19 -24.60
C TRP A 94 -6.83 8.21 -25.37
N PHE A 95 -7.95 8.23 -24.64
CA PHE A 95 -9.29 8.25 -25.22
C PHE A 95 -9.55 9.52 -26.03
N ALA A 96 -9.14 10.67 -25.50
CA ALA A 96 -9.26 11.97 -26.18
C ALA A 96 -8.40 12.05 -27.46
N GLU A 97 -7.17 11.56 -27.43
CA GLU A 97 -6.25 11.56 -28.56
C GLU A 97 -6.74 10.72 -29.73
N HIS A 98 -7.42 9.62 -29.43
CA HIS A 98 -7.98 8.75 -30.48
C HIS A 98 -9.31 9.23 -31.03
N HIS A 99 -9.83 10.37 -30.52
CA HIS A 99 -11.09 10.95 -30.95
C HIS A 99 -12.28 9.98 -30.92
N TYR A 100 -12.35 9.14 -29.90
CA TYR A 100 -13.49 8.27 -29.67
C TYR A 100 -14.73 9.06 -29.23
N HIS A 101 -15.93 8.50 -29.44
CA HIS A 101 -17.14 9.14 -28.96
C HIS A 101 -17.30 8.94 -27.43
N GLU A 102 -17.72 9.98 -26.71
CA GLU A 102 -17.91 9.92 -25.26
C GLU A 102 -18.86 8.79 -24.81
N LYS A 103 -19.87 8.47 -25.62
CA LYS A 103 -20.76 7.31 -25.37
C LYS A 103 -20.05 5.96 -25.34
N ASP A 104 -18.85 5.85 -25.92
CA ASP A 104 -18.04 4.64 -25.98
C ASP A 104 -17.06 4.55 -24.80
N LYS A 105 -17.02 5.56 -23.91
CA LYS A 105 -16.22 5.60 -22.68
C LYS A 105 -16.85 4.71 -21.60
N THR A 106 -16.86 3.42 -21.85
CA THR A 106 -17.45 2.41 -20.97
C THR A 106 -16.37 1.73 -20.12
N PRO A 107 -16.75 1.03 -19.02
CA PRO A 107 -15.83 0.19 -18.28
C PRO A 107 -15.13 -0.88 -19.14
N LEU A 108 -15.81 -1.40 -20.17
CA LEU A 108 -15.23 -2.35 -21.10
C LEU A 108 -14.13 -1.68 -21.97
N ALA A 109 -14.33 -0.43 -22.35
CA ALA A 109 -13.30 0.33 -23.06
C ALA A 109 -12.03 0.51 -22.20
N LYS A 110 -12.20 0.76 -20.89
CA LYS A 110 -11.09 0.80 -19.93
C LYS A 110 -10.37 -0.55 -19.82
N LEU A 111 -11.12 -1.66 -19.74
CA LEU A 111 -10.54 -3.01 -19.71
C LEU A 111 -9.85 -3.38 -21.03
N SER A 112 -10.40 -2.98 -22.16
CA SER A 112 -9.74 -3.12 -23.48
C SER A 112 -8.44 -2.31 -23.55
N PHE A 113 -8.43 -1.09 -22.98
CA PHE A 113 -7.21 -0.28 -22.84
C PHE A 113 -6.19 -0.96 -21.92
N VAL A 114 -6.61 -1.54 -20.82
CA VAL A 114 -5.74 -2.33 -19.94
C VAL A 114 -5.20 -3.58 -20.65
N GLY A 115 -6.06 -4.33 -21.35
CA GLY A 115 -5.69 -5.49 -22.14
C GLY A 115 -4.95 -6.55 -21.33
N ASN A 116 -3.69 -6.81 -21.71
CA ASN A 116 -2.81 -7.75 -21.01
C ASN A 116 -1.91 -7.09 -19.95
N ARG A 117 -2.16 -5.83 -19.60
CA ARG A 117 -1.34 -5.02 -18.68
C ARG A 117 -1.86 -4.95 -17.24
N ALA A 118 -2.96 -5.64 -16.94
CA ALA A 118 -3.53 -5.69 -15.61
C ALA A 118 -2.53 -6.17 -14.54
N MET A 119 -2.76 -5.76 -13.30
CA MET A 119 -2.19 -6.45 -12.15
C MET A 119 -2.74 -7.88 -12.09
N GLY A 120 -1.93 -8.82 -11.61
CA GLY A 120 -2.32 -10.22 -11.62
C GLY A 120 -2.25 -10.87 -13.01
N ALA A 121 -3.09 -11.88 -13.24
CA ALA A 121 -3.02 -12.73 -14.43
C ALA A 121 -4.25 -12.62 -15.36
N LEU A 122 -5.25 -11.80 -15.05
CA LEU A 122 -6.36 -11.57 -15.97
C LEU A 122 -5.90 -10.73 -17.17
N GLU A 123 -6.44 -11.06 -18.33
CA GLU A 123 -6.22 -10.33 -19.58
C GLU A 123 -7.54 -10.16 -20.33
N PHE A 124 -7.65 -9.08 -21.10
CA PHE A 124 -8.88 -8.69 -21.80
C PHE A 124 -8.62 -8.58 -23.30
N VAL A 125 -9.41 -9.30 -24.11
CA VAL A 125 -9.26 -9.39 -25.58
C VAL A 125 -10.58 -9.06 -26.25
N PRO A 126 -10.64 -8.18 -27.28
CA PRO A 126 -9.48 -7.49 -27.88
C PRO A 126 -8.90 -6.42 -26.96
N CYS A 127 -7.58 -6.25 -27.04
CA CYS A 127 -6.90 -5.12 -26.39
C CYS A 127 -6.74 -3.97 -27.43
N SER A 128 -6.72 -2.73 -26.93
CA SER A 128 -6.39 -1.57 -27.76
C SER A 128 -4.93 -1.67 -28.22
N GLU A 129 -4.72 -1.61 -29.51
CA GLU A 129 -3.38 -1.69 -30.12
C GLU A 129 -2.66 -0.34 -30.10
N ASP A 130 -2.09 0.03 -28.98
CA ASP A 130 -0.98 0.99 -28.96
C ASP A 130 0.27 0.24 -28.50
N ALA A 131 0.85 -0.48 -29.46
CA ALA A 131 1.99 -1.33 -29.21
C ALA A 131 3.25 -0.51 -28.94
N PHE A 132 3.48 -0.17 -27.68
CA PHE A 132 4.83 0.11 -27.22
C PHE A 132 5.63 -1.21 -27.22
N SER A 133 6.76 -1.23 -27.90
CA SER A 133 7.57 -2.45 -27.98
C SER A 133 8.05 -2.83 -26.55
N PRO A 134 7.79 -4.07 -26.07
CA PRO A 134 8.25 -4.51 -24.76
C PRO A 134 9.78 -4.55 -24.62
N ASN A 135 10.51 -4.37 -25.71
CA ASN A 135 11.97 -4.34 -25.77
C ASN A 135 12.55 -2.94 -25.87
N GLU A 136 11.70 -1.91 -25.92
CA GLU A 136 12.16 -0.52 -25.94
C GLU A 136 12.65 -0.09 -24.56
N LYS A 137 13.85 0.52 -24.52
CA LYS A 137 14.43 1.01 -23.26
C LYS A 137 13.73 2.30 -22.82
N LEU A 138 13.37 2.34 -21.54
CA LEU A 138 12.73 3.49 -20.92
C LEU A 138 13.76 4.39 -20.23
N MET A 139 13.46 5.67 -20.16
CA MET A 139 14.23 6.64 -19.38
C MET A 139 13.35 7.24 -18.29
N ILE A 140 13.63 6.92 -17.04
CA ILE A 140 12.82 7.34 -15.87
C ILE A 140 12.70 8.87 -15.79
N PRO A 141 13.75 9.71 -16.02
CA PRO A 141 13.59 11.16 -15.99
C PRO A 141 12.49 11.66 -16.93
N LYS A 142 12.47 11.19 -18.16
CA LYS A 142 11.46 11.58 -19.14
C LYS A 142 10.05 11.13 -18.74
N LEU A 143 9.92 9.94 -18.15
CA LEU A 143 8.64 9.45 -17.62
C LEU A 143 8.15 10.30 -16.45
N TYR A 144 9.06 10.70 -15.56
CA TYR A 144 8.77 11.55 -14.41
C TYR A 144 8.32 12.94 -14.85
N ASP A 145 9.09 13.61 -15.70
CA ASP A 145 8.76 14.95 -16.21
C ASP A 145 7.38 14.99 -16.87
N LEU A 146 7.10 13.99 -17.70
CA LEU A 146 5.80 13.90 -18.36
C LEU A 146 4.68 13.59 -17.38
N ALA A 147 4.91 12.70 -16.39
CA ALA A 147 3.92 12.41 -15.35
C ALA A 147 3.60 13.64 -14.51
N MET A 148 4.60 14.48 -14.18
CA MET A 148 4.42 15.74 -13.48
C MET A 148 3.61 16.75 -14.32
N LYS A 149 3.92 16.87 -15.61
CA LYS A 149 3.20 17.74 -16.54
C LYS A 149 1.72 17.36 -16.66
N ILE A 150 1.42 16.07 -16.80
CA ILE A 150 0.06 15.53 -16.87
C ILE A 150 -0.71 15.79 -15.56
N GLU A 151 -0.07 15.64 -14.40
CA GLU A 151 -0.73 15.88 -13.11
C GLU A 151 -1.06 17.35 -12.89
N GLN A 152 -0.18 18.27 -13.33
CA GLN A 152 -0.40 19.71 -13.18
C GLN A 152 -1.57 20.22 -14.01
N ASP A 153 -1.82 19.64 -15.17
CA ASP A 153 -2.97 19.98 -16.02
C ASP A 153 -3.60 18.72 -16.63
N ARG A 154 -4.40 18.03 -15.83
CA ARG A 154 -5.02 16.74 -16.20
C ARG A 154 -5.94 16.83 -17.41
N GLU A 155 -6.55 17.99 -17.65
CA GLU A 155 -7.55 18.17 -18.71
C GLU A 155 -6.95 18.72 -20.01
N ASN A 156 -5.87 19.51 -19.94
CA ASN A 156 -5.36 20.26 -21.08
C ASN A 156 -3.85 20.07 -21.33
N ALA A 157 -3.20 19.05 -20.77
CA ALA A 157 -1.79 18.83 -20.99
C ALA A 157 -1.48 18.67 -22.49
N ILE A 158 -0.87 19.70 -23.08
CA ILE A 158 -0.43 19.67 -24.49
C ILE A 158 0.87 18.88 -24.56
N ILE A 159 0.84 17.77 -25.28
CA ILE A 159 1.99 16.88 -25.49
C ILE A 159 2.61 17.21 -26.83
N SER A 160 3.90 17.53 -26.83
CA SER A 160 4.63 17.82 -28.03
C SER A 160 4.88 16.57 -28.89
N PRO A 161 5.13 16.67 -30.19
CA PRO A 161 5.50 15.51 -31.02
C PRO A 161 6.72 14.75 -30.52
N GLU A 162 7.66 15.42 -29.83
CA GLU A 162 8.86 14.84 -29.25
C GLU A 162 8.54 14.04 -27.98
N GLU A 163 7.49 14.42 -27.23
CA GLU A 163 7.00 13.74 -26.04
C GLU A 163 6.10 12.54 -26.38
N THR A 164 5.63 12.40 -27.63
CA THR A 164 4.67 11.35 -28.03
C THR A 164 5.19 9.93 -27.73
N LEU A 165 6.49 9.67 -27.95
CA LEU A 165 7.08 8.37 -27.61
C LEU A 165 7.13 8.15 -26.09
N THR A 166 7.48 9.18 -25.32
CA THR A 166 7.51 9.14 -23.86
C THR A 166 6.11 8.94 -23.30
N GLN A 167 5.11 9.60 -23.91
CA GLN A 167 3.71 9.43 -23.51
C GLN A 167 3.20 8.01 -23.77
N LYS A 168 3.48 7.44 -24.95
CA LYS A 168 3.17 6.03 -25.22
C LYS A 168 3.84 5.10 -24.21
N ALA A 169 5.10 5.39 -23.86
CA ALA A 169 5.81 4.67 -22.82
C ALA A 169 5.14 4.81 -21.45
N LEU A 170 4.75 6.02 -21.06
CA LEU A 170 4.05 6.27 -19.80
C LEU A 170 2.68 5.58 -19.76
N MET A 171 1.92 5.65 -20.84
CA MET A 171 0.65 4.91 -20.97
C MET A 171 0.86 3.40 -20.90
N ALA A 172 1.97 2.89 -21.45
CA ALA A 172 2.30 1.47 -21.38
C ALA A 172 2.71 1.01 -19.97
N VAL A 173 3.14 1.91 -19.08
CA VAL A 173 3.67 1.55 -17.75
C VAL A 173 2.86 2.08 -16.57
N GLY A 174 1.85 2.94 -16.80
CA GLY A 174 1.13 3.65 -15.74
C GLY A 174 -0.26 3.12 -15.40
N THR A 175 -0.77 2.08 -16.04
CA THR A 175 -2.21 1.86 -16.16
C THR A 175 -2.90 1.05 -15.07
N SER A 176 -2.24 0.36 -14.13
CA SER A 176 -2.99 -0.60 -13.30
C SER A 176 -2.35 -1.09 -12.02
N ALA A 177 -1.68 -0.25 -11.24
CA ALA A 177 -1.00 -0.75 -10.02
C ALA A 177 -1.68 -0.38 -8.68
N GLY A 178 -2.94 0.08 -8.69
CA GLY A 178 -3.67 0.52 -7.48
C GLY A 178 -3.16 1.84 -6.88
N GLY A 179 -4.08 2.67 -6.31
CA GLY A 179 -3.74 3.89 -5.56
C GLY A 179 -3.71 5.19 -6.38
N ARG A 180 -3.59 6.32 -5.67
CA ARG A 180 -3.79 7.69 -6.21
C ARG A 180 -2.53 8.33 -6.78
N PHE A 181 -1.35 7.82 -6.41
CA PHE A 181 -0.07 8.44 -6.74
C PHE A 181 0.46 8.03 -8.11
N LYS A 182 1.20 8.95 -8.74
CA LYS A 182 1.91 8.71 -9.99
C LYS A 182 2.87 7.54 -9.87
N LYS A 183 2.79 6.62 -10.80
CA LYS A 183 3.63 5.42 -10.80
C LYS A 183 3.89 4.91 -12.21
N ALA A 184 4.93 4.10 -12.34
CA ALA A 184 5.26 3.38 -13.56
C ALA A 184 5.54 1.89 -13.23
N ILE A 185 5.03 1.02 -14.10
CA ILE A 185 5.31 -0.41 -14.02
C ILE A 185 6.49 -0.72 -14.94
N ILE A 186 7.62 -1.00 -14.35
CA ILE A 186 8.87 -1.21 -15.08
C ILE A 186 9.41 -2.62 -14.92
N ALA A 187 10.25 -3.03 -15.86
CA ALA A 187 11.06 -4.24 -15.74
C ALA A 187 12.54 -3.85 -15.86
N MET A 188 13.40 -4.56 -15.16
CA MET A 188 14.84 -4.37 -15.21
C MET A 188 15.55 -5.68 -15.50
N ASP A 189 16.52 -5.66 -16.41
CA ASP A 189 17.42 -6.76 -16.63
C ASP A 189 18.64 -6.72 -15.67
N GLU A 190 19.50 -7.72 -15.71
CA GLU A 190 20.72 -7.80 -14.90
C GLU A 190 21.71 -6.67 -15.20
N GLY A 191 21.66 -6.08 -16.38
CA GLY A 191 22.48 -4.93 -16.79
C GLY A 191 21.93 -3.58 -16.31
N GLY A 192 20.78 -3.56 -15.59
CA GLY A 192 20.14 -2.35 -15.12
C GLY A 192 19.37 -1.57 -16.21
N ASN A 193 19.19 -2.15 -17.40
CA ASN A 193 18.34 -1.50 -18.41
C ASN A 193 16.87 -1.59 -18.01
N ILE A 194 16.12 -0.53 -18.27
CA ILE A 194 14.74 -0.37 -17.87
C ILE A 194 13.82 -0.53 -19.09
N PHE A 195 12.76 -1.29 -18.92
CA PHE A 195 11.77 -1.63 -19.94
C PHE A 195 10.35 -1.51 -19.38
N SER A 196 9.34 -1.61 -20.24
CA SER A 196 7.96 -1.74 -19.76
C SER A 196 7.80 -3.06 -18.97
N GLY A 197 7.24 -2.97 -17.78
CA GLY A 197 6.94 -4.10 -16.90
C GLY A 197 5.51 -4.61 -16.98
N GLN A 198 4.70 -4.07 -17.89
CA GLN A 198 3.27 -4.43 -17.97
C GLN A 198 2.95 -5.54 -18.94
N THR A 199 3.69 -5.63 -20.04
CA THR A 199 3.45 -6.64 -21.08
C THR A 199 3.96 -8.02 -20.67
N SER A 200 4.26 -8.89 -21.60
CA SER A 200 4.65 -10.28 -21.33
C SER A 200 5.75 -10.39 -20.26
N ALA A 201 5.52 -11.21 -19.25
CA ALA A 201 6.54 -11.57 -18.28
C ALA A 201 7.66 -12.37 -18.97
N ARG A 202 8.92 -12.03 -18.67
CA ARG A 202 10.13 -12.70 -19.19
C ARG A 202 11.01 -13.14 -18.03
N GLY A 203 11.55 -14.32 -18.10
CA GLY A 203 12.37 -14.91 -17.04
C GLY A 203 13.73 -14.23 -16.82
N ASP A 204 14.17 -13.39 -17.78
CA ASP A 204 15.43 -12.63 -17.75
C ASP A 204 15.30 -11.23 -17.10
N ARG A 205 14.13 -10.91 -16.55
CA ARG A 205 13.84 -9.59 -15.98
C ARG A 205 13.14 -9.69 -14.63
N LYS A 206 13.39 -8.72 -13.77
CA LYS A 206 12.62 -8.45 -12.56
C LYS A 206 11.63 -7.32 -12.80
N TYR A 207 10.48 -7.38 -12.17
CA TYR A 207 9.35 -6.49 -12.40
C TYR A 207 9.10 -5.65 -11.16
N TYR A 208 8.87 -4.35 -11.36
CA TYR A 208 8.77 -3.37 -10.29
C TYR A 208 7.61 -2.42 -10.50
N ILE A 209 7.11 -1.87 -9.39
CA ILE A 209 6.32 -0.66 -9.33
C ILE A 209 7.26 0.46 -8.89
N LEU A 210 7.38 1.49 -9.70
CA LEU A 210 8.12 2.71 -9.40
C LEU A 210 7.09 3.79 -9.04
N LYS A 211 7.04 4.22 -7.79
CA LYS A 211 6.23 5.34 -7.33
C LYS A 211 7.05 6.62 -7.42
N PHE A 212 6.54 7.58 -8.18
CA PHE A 212 7.20 8.88 -8.33
C PHE A 212 7.00 9.72 -7.07
N ASN A 213 8.09 10.26 -6.55
CA ASN A 213 8.07 11.07 -5.34
C ASN A 213 7.34 12.41 -5.54
N THR A 214 6.85 12.94 -4.43
CA THR A 214 6.49 14.34 -4.26
C THR A 214 7.44 14.91 -3.21
N PRO A 215 8.58 15.52 -3.63
CA PRO A 215 9.69 15.85 -2.73
C PRO A 215 9.31 16.74 -1.56
N GLU A 216 8.31 17.63 -1.75
CA GLU A 216 7.80 18.53 -0.73
C GLU A 216 7.27 17.82 0.52
N PHE A 217 6.86 16.55 0.38
CA PHE A 217 6.28 15.73 1.46
C PHE A 217 7.12 14.52 1.84
N CYS A 218 8.27 14.29 1.20
CA CYS A 218 9.14 13.12 1.43
C CYS A 218 8.38 11.78 1.36
N LEU A 219 7.43 11.63 0.43
CA LEU A 219 6.53 10.46 0.42
C LEU A 219 7.28 9.16 0.18
N SER A 220 8.25 9.15 -0.74
CA SER A 220 9.06 7.96 -1.04
C SER A 220 9.94 7.54 0.13
N GLU A 221 10.54 8.50 0.81
CA GLU A 221 11.40 8.30 1.98
C GLU A 221 10.59 7.79 3.18
N ILE A 222 9.37 8.31 3.37
CA ILE A 222 8.44 7.84 4.41
C ILE A 222 7.99 6.42 4.08
N GLU A 223 7.58 6.12 2.85
CA GLU A 223 7.16 4.77 2.45
C GLU A 223 8.31 3.76 2.61
N LYS A 224 9.55 4.15 2.26
CA LYS A 224 10.73 3.30 2.49
C LYS A 224 10.96 3.06 3.99
N THR A 225 10.74 4.06 4.82
CA THR A 225 10.87 3.92 6.28
C THR A 225 9.83 2.94 6.82
N TRP A 226 8.57 2.99 6.35
CA TRP A 226 7.52 2.03 6.72
C TRP A 226 7.84 0.62 6.24
N TYR A 227 8.39 0.48 5.04
CA TYR A 227 8.91 -0.81 4.55
C TYR A 227 9.98 -1.39 5.49
N ASP A 228 10.96 -0.57 5.91
CA ASP A 228 12.03 -1.03 6.81
C ASP A 228 11.48 -1.42 8.19
N LEU A 229 10.55 -0.65 8.75
CA LEU A 229 9.89 -0.94 10.02
C LEU A 229 9.04 -2.21 9.93
N ALA A 230 8.25 -2.38 8.87
CA ALA A 230 7.40 -3.53 8.67
C ALA A 230 8.21 -4.83 8.51
N THR A 231 9.26 -4.80 7.68
CA THR A 231 10.15 -5.96 7.50
C THR A 231 10.91 -6.31 8.78
N ARG A 232 11.34 -5.29 9.56
CA ARG A 232 11.94 -5.49 10.88
C ARG A 232 10.96 -6.11 11.89
N ALA A 233 9.69 -5.75 11.85
CA ALA A 233 8.65 -6.40 12.63
C ALA A 233 8.39 -7.87 12.22
N GLY A 234 8.86 -8.28 11.05
CA GLY A 234 8.71 -9.62 10.49
C GLY A 234 7.52 -9.76 9.54
N ILE A 235 7.01 -8.66 8.98
CA ILE A 235 6.00 -8.67 7.93
C ILE A 235 6.66 -9.02 6.60
N THR A 236 6.05 -9.95 5.87
CA THR A 236 6.50 -10.33 4.52
C THR A 236 6.13 -9.25 3.52
N MET A 237 7.13 -8.62 2.93
CA MET A 237 7.01 -7.63 1.86
C MET A 237 7.96 -7.96 0.71
N MET A 238 7.63 -7.49 -0.49
CA MET A 238 8.55 -7.59 -1.62
C MET A 238 9.75 -6.64 -1.45
N PRO A 239 10.94 -7.02 -1.93
CA PRO A 239 12.13 -6.17 -1.84
C PRO A 239 11.87 -4.77 -2.37
N SER A 240 12.11 -3.76 -1.54
CA SER A 240 11.86 -2.35 -1.86
C SER A 240 13.06 -1.48 -1.51
N ARG A 241 13.28 -0.44 -2.32
CA ARG A 241 14.40 0.50 -2.14
C ARG A 241 14.06 1.87 -2.70
N LEU A 242 14.83 2.86 -2.31
CA LEU A 242 14.88 4.13 -3.02
C LEU A 242 15.80 4.00 -4.23
N ILE A 243 15.42 4.69 -5.31
CA ILE A 243 16.29 4.96 -6.45
C ILE A 243 16.38 6.47 -6.64
N GLU A 244 17.57 6.98 -6.86
CA GLU A 244 17.79 8.40 -7.12
C GLU A 244 17.81 8.65 -8.63
N VAL A 245 17.02 9.62 -9.07
CA VAL A 245 16.96 10.09 -10.46
C VAL A 245 16.96 11.62 -10.40
N GLU A 246 17.97 12.25 -11.00
CA GLU A 246 18.12 13.72 -11.01
C GLU A 246 17.99 14.36 -9.62
N SER A 247 18.64 13.74 -8.62
CA SER A 247 18.61 14.17 -7.21
C SER A 247 17.24 14.06 -6.51
N ILE A 248 16.29 13.34 -7.10
CA ILE A 248 15.00 13.02 -6.49
C ILE A 248 14.96 11.52 -6.17
N SER A 249 14.69 11.18 -4.93
CA SER A 249 14.50 9.80 -4.50
C SER A 249 13.09 9.31 -4.83
N HIS A 250 12.99 8.18 -5.52
CA HIS A 250 11.72 7.51 -5.85
C HIS A 250 11.65 6.16 -5.16
N PHE A 251 10.44 5.71 -4.80
CA PHE A 251 10.24 4.39 -4.18
C PHE A 251 10.06 3.33 -5.25
N LEU A 252 10.86 2.27 -5.17
CA LEU A 252 10.83 1.13 -6.07
C LEU A 252 10.57 -0.15 -5.29
N THR A 253 9.48 -0.87 -5.64
CA THR A 253 9.13 -2.16 -5.03
C THR A 253 9.01 -3.25 -6.08
N GLU A 254 9.52 -4.46 -5.79
CA GLU A 254 9.39 -5.63 -6.66
C GLU A 254 7.93 -6.11 -6.67
N ARG A 255 7.45 -6.55 -7.82
CA ARG A 255 6.08 -7.05 -7.98
C ARG A 255 5.99 -8.52 -7.55
N PHE A 256 4.99 -8.84 -6.70
CA PHE A 256 4.71 -10.22 -6.30
C PHE A 256 3.88 -11.00 -7.35
N ASP A 257 3.18 -10.28 -8.21
CA ASP A 257 2.32 -10.85 -9.24
C ASP A 257 3.05 -11.22 -10.54
N ARG A 258 4.39 -11.20 -10.49
CA ARG A 258 5.28 -11.67 -11.56
C ARG A 258 6.32 -12.61 -10.95
N ARG A 259 6.26 -13.88 -11.29
CA ARG A 259 7.12 -14.92 -10.71
C ARG A 259 7.73 -15.76 -11.81
N ALA A 260 9.06 -15.82 -11.88
CA ALA A 260 9.82 -16.64 -12.87
C ALA A 260 9.36 -16.46 -14.33
N GLY A 261 8.99 -15.25 -14.74
CA GLY A 261 8.51 -14.96 -16.09
C GLY A 261 7.03 -15.29 -16.33
N GLU A 262 6.27 -15.62 -15.30
CA GLU A 262 4.83 -15.87 -15.38
C GLU A 262 4.02 -14.85 -14.60
N LYS A 263 2.78 -14.66 -15.02
CA LYS A 263 1.79 -13.88 -14.28
C LYS A 263 1.17 -14.72 -13.18
N VAL A 264 1.10 -14.17 -11.97
CA VAL A 264 0.45 -14.80 -10.82
C VAL A 264 -0.95 -14.22 -10.68
N PHE A 265 -1.97 -15.07 -10.53
CA PHE A 265 -3.33 -14.59 -10.31
C PHE A 265 -3.44 -13.97 -8.93
N THR A 266 -3.91 -12.74 -8.89
CA THR A 266 -4.09 -11.99 -7.65
C THR A 266 -5.39 -11.19 -7.69
N GLN A 267 -6.04 -11.06 -6.55
CA GLN A 267 -7.19 -10.20 -6.34
C GLN A 267 -7.13 -9.52 -4.98
N THR A 268 -7.67 -8.30 -4.93
CA THR A 268 -7.84 -7.59 -3.67
C THR A 268 -9.02 -8.11 -2.85
N LEU A 269 -9.05 -7.83 -1.55
CA LEU A 269 -10.21 -8.13 -0.71
C LEU A 269 -11.48 -7.46 -1.26
N ALA A 270 -11.38 -6.26 -1.83
CA ALA A 270 -12.51 -5.58 -2.47
C ALA A 270 -13.15 -6.40 -3.59
N ALA A 271 -12.37 -7.19 -4.33
CA ALA A 271 -12.88 -8.06 -5.38
C ALA A 271 -13.47 -9.36 -4.84
N ILE A 272 -12.86 -9.94 -3.81
CA ILE A 272 -13.25 -11.23 -3.22
C ILE A 272 -14.46 -11.06 -2.31
N ASN A 273 -14.47 -10.03 -1.46
CA ASN A 273 -15.56 -9.72 -0.53
C ASN A 273 -15.88 -8.22 -0.57
N PRO A 274 -16.74 -7.76 -1.48
CA PRO A 274 -17.10 -6.36 -1.63
C PRO A 274 -17.75 -5.71 -0.41
N GLU A 275 -18.27 -6.52 0.51
CA GLU A 275 -18.95 -6.06 1.72
C GLU A 275 -18.01 -5.93 2.92
N ALA A 276 -16.71 -6.26 2.75
CA ALA A 276 -15.74 -6.17 3.84
C ALA A 276 -15.40 -4.72 4.17
N TYR A 277 -15.55 -4.34 5.44
CA TYR A 277 -15.27 -3.00 5.98
C TYR A 277 -14.57 -3.03 7.35
N CYS A 278 -14.19 -4.21 7.84
CA CYS A 278 -13.50 -4.38 9.11
C CYS A 278 -12.51 -5.54 9.07
N TYR A 279 -11.61 -5.60 10.05
CA TYR A 279 -10.65 -6.70 10.15
C TYR A 279 -11.32 -8.04 10.43
N GLU A 280 -12.47 -8.07 11.10
CA GLU A 280 -13.27 -9.28 11.30
C GLU A 280 -13.71 -9.89 9.97
N ASP A 281 -14.16 -9.06 9.03
CA ASP A 281 -14.57 -9.50 7.68
C ASP A 281 -13.37 -10.03 6.90
N LEU A 282 -12.22 -9.35 6.98
CA LEU A 282 -10.98 -9.79 6.35
C LEU A 282 -10.56 -11.18 6.86
N PHE A 283 -10.56 -11.40 8.19
CA PHE A 283 -10.22 -12.70 8.77
C PHE A 283 -11.27 -13.78 8.44
N SER A 284 -12.55 -13.44 8.43
CA SER A 284 -13.62 -14.33 7.99
C SER A 284 -13.42 -14.74 6.53
N THR A 285 -13.08 -13.78 5.65
CA THR A 285 -12.77 -14.04 4.24
C THR A 285 -11.57 -14.98 4.09
N CYS A 286 -10.51 -14.76 4.84
CA CYS A 286 -9.35 -15.65 4.84
C CYS A 286 -9.73 -17.10 5.20
N ARG A 287 -10.59 -17.30 6.21
CA ARG A 287 -11.07 -18.64 6.57
C ARG A 287 -11.91 -19.28 5.48
N GLN A 288 -12.78 -18.51 4.82
CA GLN A 288 -13.57 -19.00 3.70
C GLN A 288 -12.70 -19.40 2.50
N LEU A 289 -11.58 -18.71 2.29
CA LEU A 289 -10.56 -19.05 1.30
C LEU A 289 -9.63 -20.20 1.74
N SER A 290 -9.77 -20.70 2.97
CA SER A 290 -8.90 -21.71 3.56
C SER A 290 -7.43 -21.28 3.66
N ILE A 291 -7.19 -19.99 3.92
CA ILE A 291 -5.84 -19.46 4.15
C ILE A 291 -5.21 -20.14 5.38
N PRO A 292 -3.95 -20.60 5.29
CA PRO A 292 -3.26 -21.26 6.40
C PRO A 292 -3.16 -20.41 7.67
N GLN A 293 -3.16 -21.06 8.85
CA GLN A 293 -3.15 -20.36 10.15
C GLN A 293 -1.90 -19.52 10.39
N ASP A 294 -0.77 -19.89 9.85
CA ASP A 294 0.47 -19.10 9.94
C ASP A 294 0.36 -17.79 9.15
N GLU A 295 -0.33 -17.79 8.01
CA GLU A 295 -0.62 -16.57 7.25
C GLU A 295 -1.68 -15.70 7.98
N LEU A 296 -2.64 -16.30 8.69
CA LEU A 296 -3.56 -15.55 9.58
C LEU A 296 -2.79 -14.89 10.74
N ASN A 297 -1.78 -15.56 11.28
CA ASN A 297 -0.92 -14.98 12.30
C ASN A 297 -0.11 -13.80 11.76
N GLU A 298 0.38 -13.89 10.52
CA GLU A 298 1.04 -12.76 9.84
C GLU A 298 0.06 -11.63 9.55
N LEU A 299 -1.17 -11.93 9.12
CA LEU A 299 -2.21 -10.92 8.92
C LEU A 299 -2.53 -10.15 10.21
N TYR A 300 -2.56 -10.86 11.35
CA TYR A 300 -2.68 -10.20 12.65
C TYR A 300 -1.50 -9.25 12.93
N LEU A 301 -0.27 -9.65 12.60
CA LEU A 301 0.90 -8.78 12.72
C LEU A 301 0.75 -7.53 11.84
N ARG A 302 0.25 -7.66 10.60
CA ARG A 302 -0.02 -6.53 9.69
C ARG A 302 -1.08 -5.59 10.28
N MET A 303 -2.17 -6.12 10.83
CA MET A 303 -3.20 -5.32 11.52
C MET A 303 -2.59 -4.53 12.68
N VAL A 304 -1.83 -5.18 13.55
CA VAL A 304 -1.14 -4.53 14.68
C VAL A 304 -0.20 -3.44 14.17
N PHE A 305 0.54 -3.71 13.08
CA PHE A 305 1.43 -2.72 12.47
C PHE A 305 0.66 -1.51 11.95
N ASN A 306 -0.41 -1.70 11.18
CA ASN A 306 -1.23 -0.61 10.67
C ASN A 306 -1.72 0.31 11.80
N ILE A 307 -2.20 -0.28 12.90
CA ILE A 307 -2.75 0.46 14.03
C ILE A 307 -1.65 1.22 14.78
N LEU A 308 -0.55 0.57 15.15
CA LEU A 308 0.49 1.19 15.97
C LEU A 308 1.39 2.14 15.16
N SER A 309 1.51 1.95 13.84
CA SER A 309 2.30 2.81 12.95
C SER A 309 1.50 3.93 12.27
N ASN A 310 0.20 4.07 12.60
CA ASN A 310 -0.71 5.04 11.98
C ASN A 310 -0.81 4.91 10.45
N ASN A 311 -0.79 3.69 9.94
CA ASN A 311 -1.17 3.43 8.55
C ASN A 311 -2.70 3.35 8.48
N THR A 312 -3.35 4.51 8.35
CA THR A 312 -4.82 4.62 8.38
C THR A 312 -5.50 4.40 7.03
N ASP A 313 -4.73 4.15 5.98
CA ASP A 313 -5.23 3.83 4.62
C ASP A 313 -5.40 2.31 4.45
N ASP A 314 -5.88 1.63 5.47
CA ASP A 314 -6.01 0.18 5.57
C ASP A 314 -7.32 -0.35 4.98
N HIS A 315 -7.65 0.10 3.78
CA HIS A 315 -8.89 -0.27 3.07
C HIS A 315 -8.78 -1.61 2.30
N ALA A 316 -9.93 -2.13 1.83
CA ALA A 316 -10.04 -3.44 1.18
C ALA A 316 -9.15 -3.63 -0.07
N LYS A 317 -8.71 -2.57 -0.75
CA LYS A 317 -7.79 -2.68 -1.89
C LYS A 317 -6.33 -2.84 -1.47
N ASN A 318 -5.97 -2.60 -0.20
CA ASN A 318 -4.62 -2.75 0.33
C ASN A 318 -4.36 -4.15 0.95
N PHE A 319 -5.34 -5.06 0.81
CA PHE A 319 -5.18 -6.47 1.14
C PHE A 319 -5.44 -7.30 -0.12
N SER A 320 -4.47 -8.12 -0.53
CA SER A 320 -4.60 -8.98 -1.71
C SER A 320 -4.33 -10.44 -1.38
N PHE A 321 -4.88 -11.28 -2.24
CA PHE A 321 -4.74 -12.73 -2.19
C PHE A 321 -4.16 -13.23 -3.51
N ILE A 322 -3.41 -14.30 -3.44
CA ILE A 322 -2.84 -15.02 -4.57
C ILE A 322 -3.55 -16.35 -4.68
N MET A 323 -4.00 -16.71 -5.89
CA MET A 323 -4.44 -18.07 -6.19
C MET A 323 -3.36 -18.76 -7.02
N GLU A 324 -2.88 -19.87 -6.52
CA GLU A 324 -1.93 -20.73 -7.25
C GLU A 324 -2.65 -21.53 -8.35
N LYS A 325 -1.88 -22.12 -9.26
CA LYS A 325 -2.45 -22.89 -10.41
C LYS A 325 -3.24 -24.13 -9.99
N ASP A 326 -3.04 -24.63 -8.78
CA ASP A 326 -3.82 -25.73 -8.19
C ASP A 326 -5.12 -25.28 -7.54
N GLY A 327 -5.38 -23.97 -7.49
CA GLY A 327 -6.57 -23.36 -6.91
C GLY A 327 -6.47 -23.06 -5.41
N SER A 328 -5.33 -23.28 -4.78
CA SER A 328 -5.08 -22.88 -3.40
C SER A 328 -4.92 -21.36 -3.30
N TRP A 329 -5.43 -20.78 -2.20
CA TRP A 329 -5.36 -19.36 -1.94
C TRP A 329 -4.38 -19.04 -0.81
N HIS A 330 -3.64 -17.94 -0.96
CA HIS A 330 -2.64 -17.45 -0.02
C HIS A 330 -2.75 -15.93 0.13
N LEU A 331 -2.26 -15.38 1.23
CA LEU A 331 -2.06 -13.94 1.35
C LEU A 331 -0.94 -13.48 0.39
N SER A 332 -1.12 -12.33 -0.25
CA SER A 332 0.01 -11.67 -0.91
C SER A 332 1.02 -11.14 0.12
N PRO A 333 2.28 -10.89 -0.27
CA PRO A 333 3.13 -9.98 0.50
C PRO A 333 2.39 -8.66 0.77
N ALA A 334 2.65 -8.01 1.91
CA ALA A 334 2.08 -6.72 2.22
C ALA A 334 2.64 -5.62 1.30
N TYR A 335 1.84 -4.61 1.05
CA TYR A 335 2.19 -3.45 0.21
C TYR A 335 1.44 -2.22 0.69
N ASP A 336 1.81 -1.04 0.20
CA ASP A 336 1.18 0.24 0.53
C ASP A 336 1.09 0.50 2.05
N LEU A 337 2.10 0.05 2.79
CA LEU A 337 2.25 0.41 4.19
C LEU A 337 2.97 1.76 4.27
N CYS A 338 2.27 2.79 4.78
CA CYS A 338 2.81 4.13 4.86
C CYS A 338 2.15 4.92 6.01
N PHE A 339 2.86 5.90 6.53
CA PHE A 339 2.23 6.88 7.43
C PHE A 339 1.36 7.84 6.63
N ILE A 340 0.13 8.02 7.06
CA ILE A 340 -0.76 8.96 6.38
C ILE A 340 -0.63 10.34 7.02
N LEU A 341 0.05 11.24 6.30
CA LEU A 341 0.16 12.64 6.70
C LEU A 341 -1.20 13.33 6.58
N LYS A 342 -1.56 14.09 7.62
CA LYS A 342 -2.73 14.96 7.54
C LYS A 342 -2.49 16.10 6.56
N THR A 343 -3.41 16.23 5.63
CA THR A 343 -3.50 17.40 4.75
C THR A 343 -4.90 18.00 4.88
N ALA A 344 -5.11 19.18 4.29
CA ALA A 344 -6.47 19.77 4.21
C ALA A 344 -7.44 18.85 3.44
N ALA A 345 -6.93 18.01 2.52
CA ALA A 345 -7.70 17.04 1.75
C ALA A 345 -7.95 15.71 2.49
N THR A 346 -7.18 15.42 3.55
CA THR A 346 -7.31 14.20 4.37
C THR A 346 -7.37 14.58 5.85
N PRO A 347 -8.49 15.20 6.31
CA PRO A 347 -8.59 15.71 7.70
C PRO A 347 -8.79 14.61 8.73
N GLU A 348 -9.30 13.44 8.35
CA GLU A 348 -9.61 12.35 9.24
C GLU A 348 -8.39 11.47 9.50
N ARG A 349 -8.22 11.03 10.76
CA ARG A 349 -7.11 10.17 11.20
C ARG A 349 -7.58 8.77 11.59
N ARG A 350 -8.79 8.40 11.23
CA ARG A 350 -9.32 7.10 11.55
C ARG A 350 -8.89 6.06 10.52
N HIS A 351 -8.80 4.82 10.95
CA HIS A 351 -8.63 3.68 10.07
C HIS A 351 -9.82 3.51 9.13
N GLU A 352 -9.57 3.04 7.92
CA GLU A 352 -10.64 2.65 6.99
C GLU A 352 -11.29 1.33 7.45
N PHE A 353 -10.54 0.43 8.06
CA PHE A 353 -11.04 -0.80 8.66
C PHE A 353 -11.14 -0.69 10.18
N SER A 354 -12.30 -1.07 10.73
CA SER A 354 -12.48 -1.12 12.17
C SER A 354 -11.90 -2.42 12.78
N VAL A 355 -11.49 -2.30 14.04
CA VAL A 355 -11.21 -3.44 14.93
C VAL A 355 -12.23 -3.42 16.04
N ARG A 356 -13.07 -4.46 16.15
CA ARG A 356 -14.15 -4.55 17.14
C ARG A 356 -15.09 -3.34 17.11
N GLY A 357 -15.37 -2.83 15.90
CA GLY A 357 -16.23 -1.68 15.66
C GLY A 357 -15.58 -0.32 15.92
N LYS A 358 -14.30 -0.27 16.27
CA LYS A 358 -13.54 0.98 16.47
C LYS A 358 -12.69 1.29 15.24
N PHE A 359 -12.78 2.52 14.75
CA PHE A 359 -11.94 3.06 13.67
C PHE A 359 -10.79 3.93 14.19
N GLU A 360 -10.84 4.31 15.47
CA GLU A 360 -9.85 5.12 16.18
C GLU A 360 -9.80 4.67 17.64
N ASP A 361 -8.83 5.13 18.41
CA ASP A 361 -8.62 4.76 19.82
C ASP A 361 -8.59 3.25 20.06
N ILE A 362 -8.01 2.52 19.09
CA ILE A 362 -7.84 1.07 19.17
C ILE A 362 -6.69 0.79 20.15
N THR A 363 -7.00 0.12 21.25
CA THR A 363 -6.05 -0.14 22.32
C THR A 363 -5.44 -1.54 22.26
N THR A 364 -4.37 -1.76 23.01
CA THR A 364 -3.81 -3.12 23.21
C THR A 364 -4.85 -4.13 23.71
N VAL A 365 -5.83 -3.69 24.51
CA VAL A 365 -6.93 -4.55 24.97
C VAL A 365 -7.81 -4.99 23.80
N ASP A 366 -8.11 -4.11 22.88
CA ASP A 366 -8.89 -4.44 21.66
C ASP A 366 -8.12 -5.43 20.78
N LEU A 367 -6.82 -5.22 20.58
CA LEU A 367 -5.95 -6.12 19.81
C LEU A 367 -5.88 -7.53 20.42
N LEU A 368 -5.72 -7.62 21.75
CA LEU A 368 -5.69 -8.92 22.46
C LEU A 368 -7.05 -9.63 22.39
N ALA A 369 -8.15 -8.89 22.54
CA ALA A 369 -9.49 -9.46 22.44
C ALA A 369 -9.81 -9.92 21.00
N PHE A 370 -9.38 -9.18 19.98
CA PHE A 370 -9.47 -9.60 18.59
C PHE A 370 -8.68 -10.89 18.33
N ALA A 371 -7.47 -10.98 18.86
CA ALA A 371 -6.63 -12.17 18.76
C ALA A 371 -7.29 -13.41 19.34
N ALA A 372 -7.92 -13.27 20.53
CA ALA A 372 -8.63 -14.35 21.19
C ALA A 372 -9.83 -14.86 20.35
N GLN A 373 -10.55 -13.97 19.65
CA GLN A 373 -11.66 -14.32 18.76
C GLN A 373 -11.19 -15.00 17.47
N ASN A 374 -9.93 -14.84 17.10
CA ASN A 374 -9.37 -15.32 15.86
C ASN A 374 -8.31 -16.42 16.02
N ASP A 375 -8.24 -17.06 17.18
CA ASP A 375 -7.33 -18.17 17.50
C ASP A 375 -5.83 -17.82 17.32
N ILE A 376 -5.46 -16.54 17.48
CA ILE A 376 -4.08 -16.08 17.41
C ILE A 376 -3.37 -16.42 18.71
N LYS A 377 -2.39 -17.30 18.64
CA LYS A 377 -1.61 -17.71 19.80
C LYS A 377 -0.51 -16.71 20.14
N ASN A 378 -0.33 -16.43 21.44
CA ASN A 378 0.70 -15.52 21.95
C ASN A 378 0.63 -14.11 21.31
N PRO A 379 -0.54 -13.44 21.28
CA PRO A 379 -0.74 -12.18 20.56
C PRO A 379 0.18 -11.06 21.06
N ALA A 380 0.56 -11.04 22.33
CA ALA A 380 1.48 -10.06 22.89
C ALA A 380 2.82 -10.04 22.13
N LYS A 381 3.33 -11.22 21.70
CA LYS A 381 4.57 -11.32 20.93
C LYS A 381 4.52 -10.52 19.61
N TYR A 382 3.37 -10.46 18.93
CA TYR A 382 3.21 -9.69 17.68
C TYR A 382 3.16 -8.19 17.96
N ILE A 383 2.49 -7.80 19.06
CA ILE A 383 2.45 -6.42 19.53
C ILE A 383 3.85 -5.94 19.89
N ASP A 384 4.61 -6.74 20.64
CA ASP A 384 5.98 -6.42 21.05
C ASP A 384 6.90 -6.29 19.82
N LYS A 385 6.80 -7.19 18.83
CA LYS A 385 7.58 -7.10 17.59
C LYS A 385 7.36 -5.76 16.85
N VAL A 386 6.12 -5.29 16.77
CA VAL A 386 5.81 -4.00 16.12
C VAL A 386 6.35 -2.87 16.97
N LYS A 387 6.16 -2.90 18.29
CA LYS A 387 6.70 -1.88 19.19
C LYS A 387 8.22 -1.78 19.10
N ASP A 388 8.90 -2.93 19.09
CA ASP A 388 10.37 -3.00 18.97
C ASP A 388 10.85 -2.40 17.63
N ALA A 389 10.16 -2.71 16.53
CA ALA A 389 10.50 -2.12 15.24
C ALA A 389 10.29 -0.59 15.24
N LEU A 390 9.19 -0.10 15.79
CA LEU A 390 8.87 1.34 15.82
C LEU A 390 9.84 2.17 16.67
N ARG A 391 10.55 1.58 17.65
CA ARG A 391 11.63 2.28 18.40
C ARG A 391 12.73 2.81 17.50
N ASP A 392 12.98 2.16 16.37
CA ASP A 392 14.00 2.55 15.42
C ASP A 392 13.54 3.59 14.38
N PHE A 393 12.28 4.05 14.50
CA PHE A 393 11.68 4.96 13.52
C PHE A 393 12.58 6.16 13.20
N ARG A 394 13.02 6.93 14.21
CA ARG A 394 13.83 8.15 14.01
C ARG A 394 15.13 7.84 13.28
N ALA A 395 15.81 6.78 13.65
CA ALA A 395 17.09 6.38 13.04
C ALA A 395 16.88 5.97 11.57
N LEU A 396 15.86 5.16 11.28
CA LEU A 396 15.56 4.72 9.93
C LEU A 396 15.05 5.88 9.05
N ALA A 397 14.16 6.73 9.56
CA ALA A 397 13.66 7.89 8.85
C ALA A 397 14.80 8.86 8.47
N THR A 398 15.73 9.12 9.40
CA THR A 398 16.92 9.94 9.14
C THR A 398 17.80 9.29 8.07
N SER A 399 18.05 7.98 8.17
CA SER A 399 18.88 7.24 7.21
C SER A 399 18.26 7.21 5.80
N ASN A 400 16.94 7.19 5.72
CA ASN A 400 16.20 7.20 4.45
C ASN A 400 16.01 8.62 3.88
N GLY A 401 16.47 9.67 4.56
CA GLY A 401 16.42 11.04 4.06
C GLY A 401 15.11 11.78 4.33
N VAL A 402 14.27 11.30 5.25
CA VAL A 402 13.06 12.03 5.68
C VAL A 402 13.47 13.35 6.33
N ALA A 403 12.86 14.45 5.90
CA ALA A 403 13.18 15.77 6.46
C ALA A 403 12.84 15.85 7.97
N PRO A 404 13.66 16.53 8.79
CA PRO A 404 13.50 16.58 10.25
C PRO A 404 12.11 17.00 10.71
N LEU A 405 11.48 17.92 10.00
CA LEU A 405 10.12 18.37 10.30
C LEU A 405 9.12 17.21 10.28
N PHE A 406 9.17 16.37 9.24
CA PHE A 406 8.29 15.21 9.12
C PHE A 406 8.63 14.12 10.13
N ILE A 407 9.91 13.92 10.45
CA ILE A 407 10.33 13.01 11.52
C ILE A 407 9.67 13.41 12.84
N ASP A 408 9.73 14.69 13.21
CA ASP A 408 9.17 15.18 14.47
C ASP A 408 7.63 15.08 14.51
N ILE A 409 6.95 15.41 13.40
CA ILE A 409 5.49 15.27 13.28
C ILE A 409 5.07 13.81 13.44
N ILE A 410 5.73 12.91 12.72
CA ILE A 410 5.41 11.48 12.73
C ILE A 410 5.70 10.88 14.11
N GLU A 411 6.87 11.14 14.67
CA GLU A 411 7.24 10.61 16.00
C GLU A 411 6.29 11.11 17.09
N SER A 412 5.86 12.40 17.03
CA SER A 412 4.84 12.90 17.94
C SER A 412 3.56 12.08 17.89
N ARG A 413 3.11 11.73 16.69
CA ARG A 413 1.92 10.91 16.53
C ARG A 413 2.11 9.47 17.02
N LEU A 414 3.25 8.86 16.72
CA LEU A 414 3.56 7.51 17.21
C LEU A 414 3.63 7.45 18.74
N ARG A 415 4.12 8.50 19.40
CA ARG A 415 4.12 8.65 20.86
C ARG A 415 2.70 8.75 21.44
N GLU A 416 1.78 9.43 20.76
CA GLU A 416 0.37 9.48 21.16
C GLU A 416 -0.28 8.09 21.12
N LEU A 417 -0.01 7.31 20.06
CA LEU A 417 -0.56 5.96 19.86
C LEU A 417 0.03 4.92 20.83
N SER A 418 1.29 5.04 21.14
CA SER A 418 2.03 4.09 21.97
C SER A 418 3.08 4.82 22.80
N PRO A 419 2.69 5.48 23.90
CA PRO A 419 3.61 6.23 24.75
C PRO A 419 4.76 5.40 25.29
N ASP A 420 4.54 4.12 25.52
CA ASP A 420 5.51 3.16 26.05
C ASP A 420 6.62 2.79 25.05
N ILE A 421 6.39 2.97 23.73
CA ILE A 421 7.43 2.72 22.72
C ILE A 421 8.56 3.76 22.83
N PHE A 422 8.17 5.00 23.02
CA PHE A 422 9.06 6.18 23.02
C PHE A 422 9.28 6.74 24.44
N ALA A 423 8.74 6.08 25.46
CA ALA A 423 9.19 6.34 26.81
C ALA A 423 10.72 6.13 26.83
N PRO A 424 11.49 7.03 27.44
CA PRO A 424 12.92 6.78 27.56
C PRO A 424 13.06 5.36 28.12
N VAL A 425 13.77 4.51 27.39
CA VAL A 425 14.19 3.22 27.94
C VAL A 425 14.98 3.62 29.17
N VAL A 426 14.38 3.42 30.32
CA VAL A 426 15.13 3.49 31.56
C VAL A 426 16.06 2.28 31.48
N ALA A 427 17.23 2.50 30.88
CA ALA A 427 18.30 1.56 30.98
C ALA A 427 18.47 1.37 32.48
N THR A 428 18.41 0.14 32.97
CA THR A 428 18.69 -0.22 34.37
C THR A 428 20.10 0.19 34.80
N SER A 429 20.80 0.93 33.95
CA SER A 429 22.15 1.49 34.14
C SER A 429 22.20 3.04 34.16
N ASP A 430 21.07 3.75 33.99
CA ASP A 430 21.09 5.21 34.02
C ASP A 430 21.24 5.71 35.47
N LEU A 431 22.25 6.55 35.68
CA LEU A 431 22.52 7.17 36.97
C LEU A 431 21.43 8.18 37.36
N ILE A 432 20.68 8.67 36.38
CA ILE A 432 19.63 9.67 36.57
C ILE A 432 18.40 9.37 35.73
N ARG A 433 17.22 9.77 36.21
CA ARG A 433 15.94 9.67 35.51
C ARG A 433 15.21 11.02 35.58
N PHE A 434 14.66 11.46 34.47
CA PHE A 434 13.81 12.65 34.41
C PHE A 434 12.34 12.26 34.27
N GLU A 435 11.46 13.05 34.89
CA GLU A 435 10.03 12.95 34.77
C GLU A 435 9.43 14.36 34.68
N MET A 436 8.52 14.59 33.75
CA MET A 436 7.76 15.85 33.66
C MET A 436 6.36 15.65 34.22
N THR A 437 5.95 16.50 35.12
CA THR A 437 4.60 16.48 35.68
C THR A 437 3.63 17.23 34.77
N ASP A 438 2.32 16.98 34.94
CA ASP A 438 1.24 17.71 34.23
C ASP A 438 1.28 19.23 34.44
N SER A 439 1.80 19.69 35.56
CA SER A 439 2.04 21.11 35.85
C SER A 439 3.28 21.68 35.14
N GLY A 440 4.01 20.84 34.42
CA GLY A 440 5.24 21.19 33.68
C GLY A 440 6.45 21.37 34.57
N ASN A 441 6.48 20.82 35.79
CA ASN A 441 7.67 20.74 36.59
C ASN A 441 8.51 19.53 36.18
N ILE A 442 9.83 19.60 36.28
CA ILE A 442 10.74 18.50 36.00
C ILE A 442 11.22 17.89 37.31
N HIS A 443 11.02 16.59 37.46
CA HIS A 443 11.59 15.79 38.54
C HIS A 443 12.83 15.07 38.02
N LEU A 444 13.94 15.26 38.68
CA LEU A 444 15.19 14.54 38.46
C LEU A 444 15.37 13.54 39.59
N TYR A 445 15.50 12.28 39.25
CA TYR A 445 15.69 11.17 40.20
C TYR A 445 17.08 10.56 40.05
N THR A 446 17.62 10.07 41.14
CA THR A 446 18.85 9.27 41.17
C THR A 446 18.78 8.33 42.39
N THR A 447 19.61 7.29 42.39
CA THR A 447 19.77 6.40 43.54
C THR A 447 21.15 6.60 44.16
N ILE A 448 21.19 7.03 45.42
CA ILE A 448 22.41 7.21 46.21
C ILE A 448 22.28 6.32 47.43
N ASP A 449 23.30 5.48 47.69
CA ASP A 449 23.33 4.53 48.82
C ASP A 449 22.07 3.64 48.91
N GLY A 450 21.55 3.20 47.75
CA GLY A 450 20.35 2.37 47.64
C GLY A 450 19.02 3.08 47.93
N GLN A 451 19.05 4.39 48.10
CA GLN A 451 17.85 5.22 48.29
C GLN A 451 17.58 6.12 47.10
N GLU A 452 16.33 6.15 46.62
CA GLU A 452 15.93 7.08 45.56
C GLU A 452 15.92 8.51 46.12
N ARG A 453 16.61 9.40 45.42
CA ARG A 453 16.64 10.85 45.71
C ARG A 453 15.96 11.59 44.56
N ARG A 454 15.18 12.64 44.91
CA ARG A 454 14.45 13.44 43.95
C ARG A 454 14.77 14.91 44.13
N ARG A 455 14.98 15.60 42.99
CA ARG A 455 15.06 17.09 42.93
C ARG A 455 14.01 17.61 41.96
N VAL A 456 13.32 18.69 42.34
CA VAL A 456 12.22 19.28 41.58
C VAL A 456 12.65 20.64 41.02
N PHE A 457 12.46 20.80 39.70
CA PHE A 457 12.69 22.07 39.00
C PHE A 457 11.35 22.60 38.53
N THR A 458 10.92 23.75 39.01
CA THR A 458 9.73 24.45 38.56
C THR A 458 10.10 25.40 37.43
N LYS A 459 9.14 25.85 36.60
CA LYS A 459 9.35 26.85 35.54
C LYS A 459 9.97 28.17 36.04
N LYS A 460 9.97 28.42 37.33
CA LYS A 460 10.61 29.60 37.99
C LYS A 460 12.04 29.32 38.46
N SER A 461 12.50 28.08 38.40
CA SER A 461 13.85 27.71 38.81
C SER A 461 14.87 28.24 37.81
N GLU A 462 15.93 28.86 38.24
CA GLU A 462 17.04 29.38 37.40
C GLU A 462 17.64 28.30 36.48
N GLN A 463 17.63 27.07 36.93
CA GLN A 463 18.21 25.92 36.20
C GLN A 463 17.19 25.16 35.33
N TYR A 464 15.91 25.57 35.31
CA TYR A 464 14.84 24.86 34.61
C TYR A 464 15.15 24.59 33.14
N GLU A 465 15.56 25.63 32.38
CA GLU A 465 15.86 25.54 30.97
C GLU A 465 17.07 24.62 30.66
N ALA A 466 18.06 24.60 31.53
CA ALA A 466 19.21 23.71 31.39
C ALA A 466 18.81 22.25 31.61
N VAL A 467 17.99 21.98 32.64
CA VAL A 467 17.48 20.62 32.95
C VAL A 467 16.50 20.16 31.89
N LEU A 468 15.65 21.04 31.35
CA LEU A 468 14.74 20.74 30.26
C LEU A 468 15.50 20.33 28.98
N ARG A 469 16.61 21.00 28.66
CA ARG A 469 17.48 20.62 27.54
C ARG A 469 18.16 19.28 27.78
N ALA A 470 18.63 19.03 28.98
CA ALA A 470 19.22 17.74 29.35
C ALA A 470 18.22 16.59 29.25
N MET A 471 16.98 16.80 29.72
CA MET A 471 15.87 15.84 29.61
C MET A 471 15.52 15.47 28.17
N LYS A 472 15.66 16.39 27.21
CA LYS A 472 15.36 16.19 25.79
C LYS A 472 16.52 15.56 24.99
N LYS A 473 17.64 15.25 25.62
CA LYS A 473 18.85 14.74 24.98
C LYS A 473 19.17 13.36 25.53
N THR A 474 19.65 12.46 24.67
CA THR A 474 20.30 11.23 25.13
C THR A 474 21.64 11.59 25.76
N LEU A 475 21.79 11.40 27.07
CA LEU A 475 22.96 11.77 27.81
C LEU A 475 23.99 10.63 27.84
N SER A 476 25.27 10.96 27.59
CA SER A 476 26.36 10.03 27.88
C SER A 476 26.49 9.80 29.39
N ARG A 477 27.21 8.76 29.80
CA ARG A 477 27.44 8.47 31.21
C ARG A 477 28.18 9.63 31.92
N GLU A 478 29.15 10.27 31.25
CA GLU A 478 29.89 11.42 31.77
C GLU A 478 28.97 12.63 31.98
N GLU A 479 28.08 12.91 31.04
CA GLU A 479 27.06 13.96 31.17
C GLU A 479 26.06 13.69 32.31
N GLN A 480 25.70 12.44 32.55
CA GLN A 480 24.83 12.05 33.67
C GLN A 480 25.56 12.24 35.03
N GLU A 481 26.83 11.86 35.11
CA GLU A 481 27.68 12.09 36.29
C GLU A 481 27.87 13.58 36.61
N GLU A 482 28.03 14.42 35.57
CA GLU A 482 28.11 15.87 35.74
C GLU A 482 26.81 16.48 36.29
N ILE A 483 25.68 16.00 35.79
CA ILE A 483 24.33 16.42 36.29
C ILE A 483 24.15 15.99 37.74
N LEU A 484 24.57 14.77 38.11
CA LEU A 484 24.50 14.27 39.48
C LEU A 484 25.37 15.15 40.43
N GLU A 485 26.59 15.46 40.04
CA GLU A 485 27.48 16.31 40.84
C GLU A 485 26.89 17.69 41.07
N ARG A 486 26.29 18.26 40.01
CA ARG A 486 25.70 19.61 40.05
C ARG A 486 24.44 19.70 40.91
N HIS A 487 23.64 18.65 40.97
CA HIS A 487 22.29 18.72 41.54
C HIS A 487 22.06 17.88 42.80
N PHE A 488 22.93 16.96 43.13
CA PHE A 488 22.78 16.05 44.31
C PHE A 488 23.98 16.04 45.28
N LYS A 489 25.11 16.62 44.89
CA LYS A 489 26.20 16.94 45.80
C LYS A 489 26.11 18.40 46.24
#